data_ec4f3756b09fe684b79058ef65b29ec3
#
_entry.id   ec4f3756b09fe684b79058ef65b29ec3
#
_cell.length_a   1.000
_cell.length_b   1.000
_cell.length_c   1.000
_cell.angle_alpha   90.00
_cell.angle_beta   90.00
_cell.angle_gamma   90.00
#
_symmetry.space_group_name_H-M   'P 1'
#
loop_
_entity.id
_entity.type
_entity.pdbx_description
1 polymer ?
#
loop_
_entity_poly.entity_id
_entity_poly.type
_entity_poly.pdbx_seq_one_letter_code
_entity_poly.pdbx_strand_id
1 'polypeptide(L)'
;MEASEDEGRLGPLSGGQLLATISTRIVAILREHYGRGPMKAKTYALDDIIVVVMRGSGFTPLEKTIMDSGQPDRVVEMRHDFQHMMTERFTETIEQLTGRKVLAFLSQAHVEPDITMEIFFIDSPLEGFGAVEITAGELLARDVGDTAGH
;
A
#
# COMPACT_ATOMS: atom_id res chain seq x y z
N MET A 1 -8.22 13.72 -30.92
CA MET A 1 -7.60 15.00 -30.52
C MET A 1 -8.36 15.70 -29.39
N GLU A 2 -9.62 15.44 -29.23
CA GLU A 2 -10.40 16.01 -28.12
C GLU A 2 -10.13 15.34 -26.76
N ALA A 3 -9.62 14.12 -26.75
CA ALA A 3 -9.32 13.38 -25.52
C ALA A 3 -8.13 13.96 -24.72
N SER A 4 -7.19 14.63 -25.38
CA SER A 4 -6.02 15.20 -24.72
C SER A 4 -6.27 16.56 -24.05
N GLU A 5 -7.31 17.27 -24.50
CA GLU A 5 -7.70 18.54 -23.89
C GLU A 5 -8.57 18.35 -22.64
N ASP A 6 -9.22 17.20 -22.52
CA ASP A 6 -10.10 16.86 -21.41
C ASP A 6 -9.32 16.33 -20.19
N GLU A 7 -8.17 15.67 -20.41
CA GLU A 7 -7.30 15.21 -19.32
C GLU A 7 -6.74 16.37 -18.50
N GLY A 8 -6.52 17.53 -19.12
CA GLY A 8 -6.05 18.72 -18.41
C GLY A 8 -7.12 19.46 -17.60
N ARG A 9 -8.39 19.09 -17.77
CA ARG A 9 -9.54 19.72 -17.11
C ARG A 9 -10.12 18.91 -15.96
N LEU A 10 -9.72 17.63 -15.84
CA LEU A 10 -10.14 16.80 -14.73
C LEU A 10 -9.45 17.31 -13.46
N GLY A 11 -10.24 17.67 -12.47
CA GLY A 11 -9.74 18.02 -11.16
C GLY A 11 -8.95 16.87 -10.53
N PRO A 12 -8.40 17.06 -9.33
CA PRO A 12 -7.66 16.00 -8.64
C PRO A 12 -8.54 14.75 -8.50
N LEU A 13 -7.91 13.58 -8.67
CA LEU A 13 -8.57 12.30 -8.51
C LEU A 13 -9.12 12.16 -7.09
N SER A 14 -10.28 11.55 -6.95
CA SER A 14 -10.92 11.34 -5.64
C SER A 14 -11.67 10.00 -5.63
N GLY A 15 -12.01 9.55 -4.43
CA GLY A 15 -12.80 8.35 -4.24
C GLY A 15 -12.19 7.11 -4.86
N GLY A 16 -13.05 6.28 -5.45
CA GLY A 16 -12.64 5.02 -6.06
C GLY A 16 -11.65 5.16 -7.22
N GLN A 17 -11.73 6.26 -7.97
CA GLN A 17 -10.78 6.53 -9.06
C GLN A 17 -9.35 6.73 -8.53
N LEU A 18 -9.19 7.46 -7.44
CA LEU A 18 -7.90 7.66 -6.81
C LEU A 18 -7.31 6.32 -6.35
N LEU A 19 -8.11 5.51 -5.65
CA LEU A 19 -7.67 4.21 -5.15
C LEU A 19 -7.28 3.26 -6.29
N ALA A 20 -8.07 3.21 -7.35
CA ALA A 20 -7.77 2.40 -8.52
C ALA A 20 -6.48 2.85 -9.22
N THR A 21 -6.26 4.14 -9.33
CA THR A 21 -5.06 4.71 -9.93
C THR A 21 -3.82 4.40 -9.10
N ILE A 22 -3.91 4.46 -7.78
CA ILE A 22 -2.82 4.06 -6.89
C ILE A 22 -2.45 2.59 -7.15
N SER A 23 -3.42 1.69 -7.15
CA SER A 23 -3.19 0.27 -7.45
C SER A 23 -2.48 0.08 -8.79
N THR A 24 -2.96 0.73 -9.84
CA THR A 24 -2.41 0.63 -11.19
C THR A 24 -0.95 1.10 -11.24
N ARG A 25 -0.65 2.23 -10.60
CA ARG A 25 0.71 2.80 -10.61
C ARG A 25 1.69 1.95 -9.81
N ILE A 26 1.30 1.49 -8.64
CA ILE A 26 2.15 0.64 -7.79
C ILE A 26 2.45 -0.69 -8.51
N VAL A 27 1.44 -1.32 -9.09
CA VAL A 27 1.62 -2.56 -9.86
C VAL A 27 2.53 -2.36 -11.07
N ALA A 28 2.40 -1.23 -11.77
CA ALA A 28 3.26 -0.92 -12.92
C ALA A 28 4.73 -0.80 -12.50
N ILE A 29 5.03 -0.17 -11.36
CA ILE A 29 6.38 -0.06 -10.82
C ILE A 29 6.95 -1.44 -10.52
N LEU A 30 6.16 -2.32 -9.90
CA LEU A 30 6.58 -3.68 -9.61
C LEU A 30 6.91 -4.47 -10.88
N ARG A 31 6.05 -4.40 -11.87
CA ARG A 31 6.26 -5.09 -13.16
C ARG A 31 7.52 -4.59 -13.87
N GLU A 32 7.74 -3.30 -13.86
CA GLU A 32 8.88 -2.68 -14.53
C GLU A 32 10.21 -3.05 -13.86
N HIS A 33 10.25 -3.03 -12.53
CA HIS A 33 11.51 -3.15 -11.78
C HIS A 33 11.76 -4.54 -11.21
N TYR A 34 10.74 -5.32 -10.96
CA TYR A 34 10.88 -6.69 -10.44
C TYR A 34 10.62 -7.76 -11.50
N GLY A 35 10.04 -7.37 -12.64
CA GLY A 35 9.75 -8.27 -13.76
C GLY A 35 8.46 -9.06 -13.61
N ARG A 36 7.75 -8.93 -12.51
CA ARG A 36 6.49 -9.63 -12.27
C ARG A 36 5.61 -8.81 -11.32
N GLY A 37 4.33 -8.76 -11.63
CA GLY A 37 3.35 -8.09 -10.78
C GLY A 37 2.32 -9.07 -10.18
N PRO A 38 1.53 -8.61 -9.22
CA PRO A 38 0.49 -9.41 -8.61
C PRO A 38 -0.65 -9.68 -9.58
N MET A 39 -1.43 -10.74 -9.31
CA MET A 39 -2.65 -11.03 -10.03
C MET A 39 -3.80 -10.10 -9.61
N LYS A 40 -3.78 -9.64 -8.38
CA LYS A 40 -4.80 -8.75 -7.81
C LYS A 40 -4.13 -7.69 -6.96
N ALA A 41 -4.61 -6.46 -7.09
CA ALA A 41 -4.19 -5.35 -6.23
C ALA A 41 -5.44 -4.56 -5.82
N LYS A 42 -5.48 -4.18 -4.57
CA LYS A 42 -6.59 -3.40 -4.02
C LYS A 42 -6.03 -2.35 -3.06
N THR A 43 -6.47 -1.12 -3.25
CA THR A 43 -6.06 -0.01 -2.39
C THR A 43 -7.19 0.38 -1.47
N TYR A 44 -6.86 0.52 -0.20
CA TYR A 44 -7.76 0.99 0.85
C TYR A 44 -7.24 2.31 1.39
N ALA A 45 -8.13 3.21 1.74
CA ALA A 45 -7.80 4.42 2.46
C ALA A 45 -8.66 4.51 3.70
N LEU A 46 -8.05 4.80 4.83
CA LEU A 46 -8.69 4.96 6.12
C LEU A 46 -8.02 6.13 6.82
N ASP A 47 -8.73 7.27 6.87
CA ASP A 47 -8.21 8.47 7.50
C ASP A 47 -6.85 8.88 6.88
N ASP A 48 -5.76 8.83 7.63
CA ASP A 48 -4.40 9.17 7.19
C ASP A 48 -3.57 7.97 6.73
N ILE A 49 -4.21 6.83 6.48
CA ILE A 49 -3.54 5.59 6.08
C ILE A 49 -4.01 5.15 4.70
N ILE A 50 -3.06 4.83 3.83
CA ILE A 50 -3.32 4.20 2.54
C ILE A 50 -2.64 2.85 2.52
N VAL A 51 -3.38 1.81 2.18
CA VAL A 51 -2.88 0.43 2.13
C VAL A 51 -3.11 -0.15 0.74
N VAL A 52 -2.03 -0.61 0.11
CA VAL A 52 -2.10 -1.36 -1.14
C VAL A 52 -1.89 -2.83 -0.83
N VAL A 53 -2.92 -3.64 -1.03
CA VAL A 53 -2.88 -5.09 -0.80
C VAL A 53 -2.73 -5.77 -2.15
N MET A 54 -1.68 -6.57 -2.29
CA MET A 54 -1.38 -7.29 -3.52
C MET A 54 -1.38 -8.80 -3.25
N ARG A 55 -1.99 -9.54 -4.16
CA ARG A 55 -2.14 -11.00 -4.00
C ARG A 55 -1.70 -11.71 -5.27
N GLY A 56 -1.07 -12.88 -5.08
CA GLY A 56 -0.76 -13.79 -6.19
C GLY A 56 0.37 -13.33 -7.07
N SER A 57 1.42 -12.73 -6.51
CA SER A 57 2.62 -12.35 -7.26
C SER A 57 3.37 -13.56 -7.81
N GLY A 58 3.27 -14.70 -7.13
CA GLY A 58 4.04 -15.90 -7.45
C GLY A 58 5.53 -15.68 -7.27
N PHE A 59 6.31 -16.58 -7.84
CA PHE A 59 7.77 -16.50 -7.81
C PHE A 59 8.32 -16.26 -9.21
N THR A 60 9.32 -15.39 -9.32
CA THR A 60 10.05 -15.21 -10.58
C THR A 60 10.91 -16.46 -10.86
N PRO A 61 11.35 -16.68 -12.11
CA PRO A 61 12.27 -17.78 -12.41
C PRO A 61 13.55 -17.76 -11.56
N LEU A 62 14.08 -16.57 -11.31
CA LEU A 62 15.25 -16.40 -10.45
C LEU A 62 14.95 -16.85 -9.01
N GLU A 63 13.82 -16.43 -8.47
CA GLU A 63 13.40 -16.82 -7.13
C GLU A 63 13.22 -18.35 -7.01
N LYS A 64 12.58 -18.97 -8.00
CA LYS A 64 12.43 -20.44 -8.05
C LYS A 64 13.78 -21.15 -8.04
N THR A 65 14.72 -20.65 -8.84
CA THR A 65 16.06 -21.21 -8.90
C THR A 65 16.77 -21.13 -7.54
N ILE A 66 16.65 -20.01 -6.87
CA ILE A 66 17.21 -19.81 -5.52
C ILE A 66 16.57 -20.74 -4.51
N MET A 67 15.25 -20.89 -4.56
CA MET A 67 14.50 -21.79 -3.66
C MET A 67 14.88 -23.26 -3.89
N ASP A 68 14.99 -23.65 -5.16
CA ASP A 68 15.37 -25.03 -5.53
C ASP A 68 16.81 -25.37 -5.14
N SER A 69 17.67 -24.36 -5.01
CA SER A 69 19.02 -24.56 -4.50
C SER A 69 19.13 -24.63 -2.97
N GLY A 70 17.99 -24.66 -2.28
CA GLY A 70 17.92 -24.82 -0.83
C GLY A 70 18.13 -23.53 -0.04
N GLN A 71 17.90 -22.37 -0.66
CA GLN A 71 18.07 -21.07 0.00
C GLN A 71 16.80 -20.21 -0.06
N PRO A 72 15.65 -20.70 0.46
CA PRO A 72 14.39 -19.94 0.42
C PRO A 72 14.46 -18.61 1.17
N ASP A 73 15.28 -18.51 2.21
CA ASP A 73 15.45 -17.28 2.99
C ASP A 73 16.05 -16.15 2.17
N ARG A 74 16.84 -16.46 1.15
CA ARG A 74 17.41 -15.46 0.24
C ARG A 74 16.34 -14.78 -0.60
N VAL A 75 15.28 -15.49 -0.95
CA VAL A 75 14.16 -14.91 -1.68
C VAL A 75 13.45 -13.85 -0.82
N VAL A 76 13.22 -14.15 0.45
CA VAL A 76 12.62 -13.20 1.40
C VAL A 76 13.51 -11.98 1.55
N GLU A 77 14.80 -12.15 1.71
CA GLU A 77 15.79 -11.06 1.81
C GLU A 77 15.79 -10.20 0.54
N MET A 78 15.79 -10.82 -0.64
CA MET A 78 15.77 -10.11 -1.91
C MET A 78 14.50 -9.26 -2.07
N ARG A 79 13.36 -9.81 -1.70
CA ARG A 79 12.09 -9.08 -1.74
C ARG A 79 12.08 -7.91 -0.78
N HIS A 80 12.63 -8.11 0.41
CA HIS A 80 12.75 -7.05 1.40
C HIS A 80 13.68 -5.93 0.90
N ASP A 81 14.84 -6.28 0.35
CA ASP A 81 15.78 -5.32 -0.23
C ASP A 81 15.14 -4.56 -1.40
N PHE A 82 14.41 -5.25 -2.25
CA PHE A 82 13.70 -4.63 -3.37
C PHE A 82 12.65 -3.62 -2.88
N GLN A 83 11.85 -3.98 -1.91
CA GLN A 83 10.86 -3.09 -1.31
C GLN A 83 11.52 -1.84 -0.72
N HIS A 84 12.66 -2.02 -0.09
CA HIS A 84 13.44 -0.91 0.47
C HIS A 84 13.96 0.02 -0.65
N MET A 85 14.48 -0.55 -1.73
CA MET A 85 14.93 0.23 -2.90
C MET A 85 13.80 0.99 -3.58
N MET A 86 12.57 0.47 -3.53
CA MET A 86 11.40 1.09 -4.15
C MET A 86 10.69 2.12 -3.27
N THR A 87 11.15 2.32 -2.04
CA THR A 87 10.51 3.24 -1.08
C THR A 87 10.28 4.63 -1.67
N GLU A 88 11.29 5.23 -2.28
CA GLU A 88 11.18 6.56 -2.89
C GLU A 88 10.16 6.60 -4.01
N ARG A 89 10.17 5.63 -4.90
CA ARG A 89 9.24 5.57 -6.05
C ARG A 89 7.80 5.40 -5.61
N PHE A 90 7.57 4.52 -4.64
CA PHE A 90 6.24 4.32 -4.08
C PHE A 90 5.75 5.57 -3.36
N THR A 91 6.61 6.16 -2.55
CA THR A 91 6.31 7.38 -1.80
C THR A 91 5.97 8.55 -2.74
N GLU A 92 6.81 8.79 -3.75
CA GLU A 92 6.56 9.83 -4.76
C GLU A 92 5.23 9.62 -5.48
N THR A 93 4.92 8.38 -5.83
CA THR A 93 3.66 8.04 -6.50
C THR A 93 2.46 8.43 -5.64
N ILE A 94 2.48 8.06 -4.37
CA ILE A 94 1.41 8.41 -3.44
C ILE A 94 1.31 9.94 -3.28
N GLU A 95 2.42 10.62 -3.12
CA GLU A 95 2.44 12.08 -2.97
C GLU A 95 1.91 12.79 -4.20
N GLN A 96 2.28 12.34 -5.39
CA GLN A 96 1.80 12.92 -6.65
C GLN A 96 0.29 12.71 -6.84
N LEU A 97 -0.21 11.53 -6.54
CA LEU A 97 -1.62 11.20 -6.76
C LEU A 97 -2.55 11.78 -5.70
N THR A 98 -2.10 11.89 -4.46
CA THR A 98 -2.93 12.36 -3.34
C THR A 98 -2.77 13.84 -3.02
N GLY A 99 -1.66 14.46 -3.41
CA GLY A 99 -1.30 15.79 -2.96
C GLY A 99 -0.96 15.84 -1.48
N ARG A 100 -0.75 14.70 -0.85
CA ARG A 100 -0.39 14.58 0.57
C ARG A 100 1.06 14.14 0.68
N LYS A 101 1.72 14.54 1.75
CA LYS A 101 3.07 14.11 2.04
C LYS A 101 3.06 12.79 2.81
N VAL A 102 3.91 11.84 2.41
CA VAL A 102 4.07 10.57 3.11
C VAL A 102 5.02 10.77 4.29
N LEU A 103 4.54 10.44 5.48
CA LEU A 103 5.30 10.55 6.72
C LEU A 103 6.02 9.26 7.05
N ALA A 104 5.43 8.11 6.70
CA ALA A 104 6.00 6.80 6.98
C ALA A 104 5.54 5.80 5.94
N PHE A 105 6.40 4.84 5.65
CA PHE A 105 6.13 3.75 4.72
C PHE A 105 6.50 2.42 5.39
N LEU A 106 5.57 1.48 5.39
CA LEU A 106 5.76 0.13 5.90
C LEU A 106 5.43 -0.86 4.80
N SER A 107 6.26 -1.89 4.68
CA SER A 107 6.07 -2.95 3.71
C SER A 107 6.17 -4.30 4.38
N GLN A 108 5.22 -5.18 4.09
CA GLN A 108 5.20 -6.54 4.63
C GLN A 108 4.81 -7.52 3.55
N ALA A 109 5.46 -8.67 3.56
CA ALA A 109 5.19 -9.75 2.64
C ALA A 109 4.94 -11.05 3.42
N HIS A 110 3.94 -11.80 2.97
CA HIS A 110 3.60 -13.12 3.47
C HIS A 110 3.69 -14.12 2.31
N VAL A 111 4.26 -15.27 2.53
CA VAL A 111 4.55 -16.24 1.46
C VAL A 111 3.36 -17.14 1.17
N GLU A 112 2.73 -17.70 2.19
CA GLU A 112 1.62 -18.66 2.05
C GLU A 112 0.52 -18.35 3.07
N PRO A 113 -0.59 -17.72 2.65
CA PRO A 113 -0.91 -17.23 1.31
C PRO A 113 -0.02 -16.08 0.84
N ASP A 114 0.12 -15.94 -0.48
CA ASP A 114 0.95 -14.90 -1.11
C ASP A 114 0.25 -13.55 -1.05
N ILE A 115 0.63 -12.75 -0.07
CA ILE A 115 0.07 -11.42 0.18
C ILE A 115 1.21 -10.46 0.46
N THR A 116 1.19 -9.32 -0.22
CA THR A 116 2.09 -8.21 0.07
C THR A 116 1.28 -6.95 0.38
N MET A 117 1.69 -6.22 1.39
CA MET A 117 1.03 -4.97 1.80
C MET A 117 2.04 -3.83 1.80
N GLU A 118 1.68 -2.75 1.12
CA GLU A 118 2.41 -1.49 1.16
C GLU A 118 1.54 -0.47 1.90
N ILE A 119 2.05 0.06 3.02
CA ILE A 119 1.28 0.92 3.93
C ILE A 119 1.93 2.30 3.98
N PHE A 120 1.14 3.32 3.70
CA PHE A 120 1.58 4.71 3.69
C PHE A 120 0.80 5.52 4.72
N PHE A 121 1.54 6.21 5.59
CA PHE A 121 0.96 7.20 6.50
C PHE A 121 1.16 8.58 5.89
N ILE A 122 0.07 9.33 5.73
CA ILE A 122 0.07 10.65 5.07
C ILE A 122 -0.18 11.75 6.09
N ASP A 123 0.24 12.97 5.76
CA ASP A 123 0.21 14.12 6.68
C ASP A 123 -1.19 14.66 6.97
N SER A 124 -2.16 14.35 6.13
CA SER A 124 -3.56 14.74 6.34
C SER A 124 -4.49 13.73 5.69
N PRO A 125 -5.69 13.51 6.27
CA PRO A 125 -6.63 12.53 5.73
C PRO A 125 -7.11 12.87 4.33
N LEU A 126 -7.42 11.84 3.54
CA LEU A 126 -8.10 11.98 2.27
C LEU A 126 -9.59 12.22 2.53
N GLU A 127 -10.22 13.10 1.74
CA GLU A 127 -11.65 13.35 1.83
C GLU A 127 -12.45 12.10 1.48
N GLY A 128 -13.48 11.82 2.26
CA GLY A 128 -14.37 10.68 2.05
C GLY A 128 -13.94 9.38 2.70
N PHE A 129 -12.77 9.36 3.35
CA PHE A 129 -12.25 8.16 4.03
C PHE A 129 -12.01 8.47 5.50
N GLY A 130 -13.01 8.19 6.31
CA GLY A 130 -12.94 8.45 7.75
C GLY A 130 -12.52 7.25 8.56
N ALA A 131 -12.15 7.53 9.79
CA ALA A 131 -11.88 6.53 10.81
C ALA A 131 -12.30 7.10 12.16
N VAL A 132 -12.38 6.24 13.17
CA VAL A 132 -12.66 6.66 14.54
C VAL A 132 -11.39 6.50 15.37
N GLU A 133 -10.90 7.63 15.89
CA GLU A 133 -9.76 7.65 16.80
C GLU A 133 -10.24 7.56 18.24
N ILE A 134 -9.62 6.72 19.02
CA ILE A 134 -9.85 6.60 20.46
C ILE A 134 -8.54 6.94 21.16
N THR A 135 -8.56 7.95 22.00
CA THR A 135 -7.38 8.39 22.75
C THR A 135 -7.15 7.52 23.99
N ALA A 136 -5.96 7.59 24.55
CA ALA A 136 -5.62 6.85 25.78
C ALA A 136 -6.57 7.22 26.93
N GLY A 137 -6.94 8.50 27.05
CA GLY A 137 -7.91 8.94 28.06
C GLY A 137 -9.27 8.33 27.89
N GLU A 138 -9.77 8.24 26.65
CA GLU A 138 -11.06 7.63 26.35
C GLU A 138 -11.03 6.11 26.57
N LEU A 139 -9.93 5.45 26.24
CA LEU A 139 -9.76 4.01 26.50
C LEU A 139 -9.83 3.72 28.00
N LEU A 140 -9.15 4.51 28.82
CA LEU A 140 -9.18 4.39 30.29
C LEU A 140 -10.58 4.64 30.86
N ALA A 141 -11.31 5.62 30.33
CA ALA A 141 -12.69 5.90 30.74
C ALA A 141 -13.64 4.76 30.40
N ARG A 142 -13.44 4.08 29.26
CA ARG A 142 -14.25 2.91 28.88
C ARG A 142 -14.02 1.71 29.80
N ASP A 143 -12.75 1.44 30.16
CA ASP A 143 -12.41 0.36 31.09
C ASP A 143 -13.08 0.55 32.45
N VAL A 144 -13.09 1.78 32.95
CA VAL A 144 -13.79 2.12 34.22
C VAL A 144 -15.30 1.96 34.08
N GLY A 145 -15.86 2.29 32.92
CA GLY A 145 -17.28 2.13 32.63
C GLY A 145 -17.73 0.67 32.58
N ASP A 146 -16.92 -0.20 31.99
CA ASP A 146 -17.21 -1.65 31.90
C ASP A 146 -17.13 -2.34 33.25
N THR A 147 -16.24 -1.91 34.12
CA THR A 147 -16.13 -2.44 35.49
C THR A 147 -17.28 -1.97 36.39
N ALA A 148 -17.90 -0.83 36.11
CA ALA A 148 -19.01 -0.31 36.85
C ALA A 148 -20.38 -0.93 36.45
N GLY A 149 -20.42 -1.64 35.32
CA GLY A 149 -21.62 -2.33 34.82
C GLY A 149 -21.83 -3.73 35.37
N HIS A 150 -20.94 -4.19 36.23
CA HIS A 150 -21.01 -5.46 36.90
C HIS A 150 -21.26 -5.27 38.41
#